data_48f40aface92c0113fe33332f70e7e3e
#
_entry.id   48f40aface92c0113fe33332f70e7e3e
#
_cell.length_a   1.000
_cell.length_b   1.000
_cell.length_c   1.000
_cell.angle_alpha   90.00
_cell.angle_beta   90.00
_cell.angle_gamma   90.00
#
_symmetry.space_group_name_H-M   'P 1'
#
loop_
_entity.id
_entity.type
_entity.pdbx_description
1 polymer ?
#
loop_
_entity_poly.entity_id
_entity_poly.type
_entity_poly.pdbx_seq_one_letter_code
_entity_poly.pdbx_strand_id
1 'polypeptide(L)'
;ARLAQLARAIGIHLIIATQRPSVNVITGIIKANFPARIAFRVSSKIDSRTILDTQGADQLIGRGDLLYSNGNDVVRVQCAFVDTPEVEKIVDFIGSQKAYATAYLLPEFVGEDGGLNLEMDISERDTLFREAAEVIVNAQQGSASLLQRKLKLGYNRAGRLIDQLEAAGIV
;
A
#
# COMPACT_ATOMS: atom_id res chain seq x y z
N ALA A 1 2.61 -8.57 3.93
CA ALA A 1 2.51 -9.95 4.44
C ALA A 1 3.87 -10.65 4.44
N ARG A 2 4.59 -10.74 3.31
CA ARG A 2 5.89 -11.45 3.20
C ARG A 2 6.95 -10.92 4.18
N LEU A 3 7.10 -9.61 4.31
CA LEU A 3 8.03 -9.01 5.26
C LEU A 3 7.67 -9.39 6.71
N ALA A 4 6.38 -9.36 7.08
CA ALA A 4 5.95 -9.73 8.42
C ALA A 4 6.26 -11.19 8.80
N GLN A 5 6.17 -12.10 7.83
CA GLN A 5 6.51 -13.51 8.03
C GLN A 5 8.01 -13.71 8.24
N LEU A 6 8.84 -12.99 7.49
CA LEU A 6 10.31 -13.13 7.53
C LEU A 6 10.96 -12.31 8.65
N ALA A 7 10.39 -11.17 9.01
CA ALA A 7 10.94 -10.22 9.96
C ALA A 7 11.27 -10.86 11.31
N ARG A 8 10.41 -11.75 11.79
CA ARG A 8 10.60 -12.46 13.06
C ARG A 8 11.88 -13.29 13.09
N ALA A 9 12.19 -13.99 12.00
CA ALA A 9 13.35 -14.87 11.91
C ALA A 9 14.68 -14.10 11.89
N ILE A 10 14.66 -12.85 11.44
CA ILE A 10 15.85 -12.00 11.31
C ILE A 10 15.91 -10.87 12.35
N GLY A 11 15.04 -10.93 13.37
CA GLY A 11 15.05 -9.97 14.48
C GLY A 11 14.55 -8.57 14.14
N ILE A 12 13.77 -8.40 13.07
CA ILE A 12 13.15 -7.12 12.72
C ILE A 12 11.80 -6.98 13.45
N HIS A 13 11.66 -5.89 14.21
CA HIS A 13 10.41 -5.51 14.84
C HIS A 13 9.60 -4.61 13.88
N LEU A 14 8.35 -4.97 13.63
CA LEU A 14 7.45 -4.24 12.76
C LEU A 14 6.34 -3.59 13.57
N ILE A 15 6.15 -2.29 13.40
CA ILE A 15 5.01 -1.53 13.91
C ILE A 15 4.23 -1.01 12.69
N ILE A 16 2.98 -1.43 12.56
CA ILE A 16 2.11 -1.00 11.46
C ILE A 16 0.93 -0.24 12.05
N ALA A 17 0.75 1.00 11.62
CA ALA A 17 -0.33 1.86 12.05
C ALA A 17 -1.23 2.22 10.86
N THR A 18 -2.52 2.33 11.10
CA THR A 18 -3.51 2.80 10.12
C THR A 18 -4.59 3.63 10.79
N GLN A 19 -5.08 4.65 10.10
CA GLN A 19 -6.25 5.44 10.50
C GLN A 19 -7.56 4.91 9.88
N ARG A 20 -7.46 3.91 9.00
CA ARG A 20 -8.61 3.28 8.33
C ARG A 20 -8.66 1.79 8.64
N PRO A 21 -9.23 1.39 9.78
CA PRO A 21 -9.29 0.00 10.21
C PRO A 21 -10.40 -0.77 9.46
N SER A 22 -10.31 -0.81 8.14
CA SER A 22 -11.25 -1.57 7.32
C SER A 22 -10.79 -3.01 7.12
N VAL A 23 -11.73 -3.91 6.85
CA VAL A 23 -11.45 -5.33 6.58
C VAL A 23 -10.51 -5.51 5.37
N ASN A 24 -10.57 -4.58 4.41
CA ASN A 24 -9.69 -4.60 3.23
C ASN A 24 -8.24 -4.26 3.58
N VAL A 25 -8.00 -3.50 4.65
CA VAL A 25 -6.67 -3.12 5.13
C VAL A 25 -6.16 -4.13 6.15
N ILE A 26 -7.00 -4.47 7.15
CA ILE A 26 -6.65 -5.41 8.22
C ILE A 26 -7.24 -6.78 7.86
N THR A 27 -6.59 -7.46 6.94
CA THR A 27 -6.99 -8.78 6.47
C THR A 27 -6.65 -9.89 7.47
N GLY A 28 -7.24 -11.08 7.31
CA GLY A 28 -6.90 -12.26 8.12
C GLY A 28 -5.42 -12.62 8.08
N ILE A 29 -4.75 -12.43 6.93
CA ILE A 29 -3.31 -12.67 6.80
C ILE A 29 -2.49 -11.68 7.63
N ILE A 30 -2.90 -10.40 7.67
CA ILE A 30 -2.27 -9.39 8.54
C ILE A 30 -2.45 -9.78 10.00
N LYS A 31 -3.67 -10.10 10.42
CA LYS A 31 -3.98 -10.51 11.81
C LYS A 31 -3.18 -11.72 12.26
N ALA A 32 -3.02 -12.72 11.40
CA ALA A 32 -2.24 -13.92 11.71
C ALA A 32 -0.75 -13.65 11.95
N ASN A 33 -0.19 -12.62 11.32
CA ASN A 33 1.23 -12.24 11.47
C ASN A 33 1.47 -11.16 12.54
N PHE A 34 0.42 -10.52 13.02
CA PHE A 34 0.47 -9.49 14.08
C PHE A 34 -0.46 -9.86 15.23
N PRO A 35 0.00 -10.76 16.13
CA PRO A 35 -0.81 -11.19 17.27
C PRO A 35 -0.99 -10.07 18.30
N ALA A 36 0.03 -9.23 18.50
CA ALA A 36 -0.08 -8.07 19.37
C ALA A 36 -0.72 -6.91 18.63
N ARG A 37 -1.83 -6.39 19.16
CA ARG A 37 -2.62 -5.33 18.53
C ARG A 37 -3.01 -4.27 19.53
N ILE A 38 -3.05 -3.04 19.06
CA ILE A 38 -3.44 -1.86 19.84
C ILE A 38 -4.56 -1.17 19.09
N ALA A 39 -5.62 -0.82 19.81
CA ALA A 39 -6.67 0.04 19.30
C ALA A 39 -6.86 1.24 20.23
N PHE A 40 -6.67 2.42 19.72
CA PHE A 40 -7.16 3.66 20.32
C PHE A 40 -8.66 3.77 20.07
N ARG A 41 -9.29 4.83 20.58
CA ARG A 41 -10.71 5.08 20.38
C ARG A 41 -11.07 5.06 18.89
N VAL A 42 -12.07 4.26 18.56
CA VAL A 42 -12.70 4.22 17.22
C VAL A 42 -14.16 4.65 17.32
N SER A 43 -14.75 5.05 16.20
CA SER A 43 -16.14 5.51 16.15
C SER A 43 -17.15 4.37 16.04
N SER A 44 -16.72 3.17 15.68
CA SER A 44 -17.59 2.03 15.38
C SER A 44 -17.16 0.77 16.12
N LYS A 45 -18.16 0.00 16.59
CA LYS A 45 -17.95 -1.36 17.11
C LYS A 45 -17.36 -2.31 16.05
N ILE A 46 -17.68 -2.07 14.79
CA ILE A 46 -17.14 -2.85 13.67
C ILE A 46 -15.63 -2.64 13.55
N ASP A 47 -15.17 -1.41 13.69
CA ASP A 47 -13.74 -1.09 13.64
C ASP A 47 -12.99 -1.72 14.82
N SER A 48 -13.59 -1.72 16.03
CA SER A 48 -13.02 -2.41 17.18
C SER A 48 -12.84 -3.91 16.89
N ARG A 49 -13.86 -4.58 16.37
CA ARG A 49 -13.76 -5.99 15.97
C ARG A 49 -12.77 -6.22 14.83
N THR A 50 -12.70 -5.30 13.90
CA THR A 50 -11.74 -5.41 12.79
C THR A 50 -10.31 -5.40 13.28
N ILE A 51 -9.99 -4.61 14.31
CA ILE A 51 -8.63 -4.52 14.87
C ILE A 51 -8.39 -5.66 15.87
N LEU A 52 -9.25 -5.79 16.89
CA LEU A 52 -9.01 -6.58 18.10
C LEU A 52 -9.72 -7.94 18.11
N ASP A 53 -10.58 -8.23 17.14
CA ASP A 53 -11.54 -9.35 17.13
C ASP A 53 -12.59 -9.27 18.25
N THR A 54 -12.60 -8.17 19.03
CA THR A 54 -13.54 -7.92 20.12
C THR A 54 -14.04 -6.47 20.10
N GLN A 55 -15.09 -6.21 20.86
CA GLN A 55 -15.64 -4.86 21.06
C GLN A 55 -14.90 -4.15 22.18
N GLY A 56 -15.11 -2.83 22.31
CA GLY A 56 -14.67 -2.03 23.46
C GLY A 56 -13.86 -0.81 23.07
N ALA A 57 -13.17 -0.80 21.92
CA ALA A 57 -12.41 0.37 21.49
C ALA A 57 -13.30 1.59 21.13
N ASP A 58 -14.57 1.34 20.82
CA ASP A 58 -15.60 2.37 20.62
C ASP A 58 -16.02 3.07 21.91
N GLN A 59 -15.77 2.45 23.08
CA GLN A 59 -16.12 2.96 24.38
C GLN A 59 -14.98 3.70 25.09
N LEU A 60 -13.79 3.78 24.45
CA LEU A 60 -12.64 4.47 25.00
C LEU A 60 -12.88 5.99 25.07
N ILE A 61 -12.23 6.64 26.03
CA ILE A 61 -12.34 8.09 26.26
C ILE A 61 -11.62 8.88 25.19
N GLY A 62 -10.53 8.31 24.61
CA GLY A 62 -9.57 9.01 23.76
C GLY A 62 -8.39 9.55 24.58
N ARG A 63 -7.59 10.45 23.98
CA ARG A 63 -6.41 11.07 24.63
C ARG A 63 -5.41 10.07 25.19
N GLY A 64 -5.09 9.04 24.40
CA GLY A 64 -4.13 8.02 24.80
C GLY A 64 -4.75 6.79 25.49
N ASP A 65 -6.06 6.78 25.73
CA ASP A 65 -6.77 5.61 26.22
C ASP A 65 -6.86 4.56 25.12
N LEU A 66 -6.38 3.36 25.38
CA LEU A 66 -6.27 2.29 24.38
C LEU A 66 -6.60 0.92 24.96
N LEU A 67 -6.92 -0.01 24.06
CA LEU A 67 -6.95 -1.44 24.33
C LEU A 67 -5.74 -2.10 23.66
N TYR A 68 -5.02 -2.89 24.45
CA TYR A 68 -3.94 -3.76 23.98
C TYR A 68 -4.41 -5.22 24.04
N SER A 69 -4.21 -5.95 22.95
CA SER A 69 -4.44 -7.38 22.87
C SER A 69 -3.15 -8.11 22.49
N ASN A 70 -2.85 -9.18 23.21
CA ASN A 70 -1.76 -10.10 22.87
C ASN A 70 -2.26 -11.37 22.14
N GLY A 71 -3.54 -11.39 21.76
CA GLY A 71 -4.21 -12.51 21.12
C GLY A 71 -5.12 -13.32 22.07
N ASN A 72 -4.81 -13.38 23.35
CA ASN A 72 -5.61 -14.09 24.36
C ASN A 72 -6.41 -13.12 25.24
N ASP A 73 -5.74 -12.09 25.73
CA ASP A 73 -6.28 -11.13 26.68
C ASP A 73 -6.33 -9.73 26.09
N VAL A 74 -7.29 -8.94 26.56
CA VAL A 74 -7.39 -7.52 26.23
C VAL A 74 -7.22 -6.71 27.50
N VAL A 75 -6.24 -5.83 27.51
CA VAL A 75 -5.92 -4.95 28.63
C VAL A 75 -6.16 -3.51 28.22
N ARG A 76 -6.83 -2.76 29.08
CA ARG A 76 -6.98 -1.31 28.90
C ARG A 76 -5.78 -0.59 29.49
N VAL A 77 -5.18 0.30 28.71
CA VAL A 77 -3.98 1.05 29.10
C VAL A 77 -4.21 2.52 28.82
N GLN A 78 -3.85 3.39 29.77
CA GLN A 78 -3.78 4.81 29.57
C GLN A 78 -2.35 5.20 29.18
N CYS A 79 -2.15 5.61 27.94
CA CYS A 79 -0.89 6.16 27.48
C CYS A 79 -0.80 7.67 27.73
N ALA A 80 0.42 8.20 27.65
CA ALA A 80 0.63 9.63 27.56
C ALA A 80 -0.06 10.17 26.29
N PHE A 81 -0.70 11.31 26.43
CA PHE A 81 -1.27 12.03 25.30
C PHE A 81 -0.22 12.95 24.71
N VAL A 82 -0.02 12.86 23.40
CA VAL A 82 0.86 13.75 22.63
C VAL A 82 -0.01 14.53 21.66
N ASP A 83 0.03 15.84 21.75
CA ASP A 83 -0.74 16.75 20.89
C ASP A 83 0.17 17.50 19.91
N THR A 84 -0.43 18.26 19.01
CA THR A 84 0.27 19.01 17.96
C THR A 84 1.43 19.86 18.49
N PRO A 85 1.31 20.62 19.60
CA PRO A 85 2.44 21.42 20.10
C PRO A 85 3.65 20.60 20.53
N GLU A 86 3.46 19.39 21.06
CA GLU A 86 4.58 18.50 21.41
C GLU A 86 5.22 17.90 20.15
N VAL A 87 4.40 17.54 19.16
CA VAL A 87 4.89 17.04 17.87
C VAL A 87 5.72 18.11 17.16
N GLU A 88 5.26 19.37 17.13
CA GLU A 88 6.00 20.48 16.54
C GLU A 88 7.37 20.66 17.20
N LYS A 89 7.43 20.68 18.53
CA LYS A 89 8.72 20.78 19.25
C LYS A 89 9.68 19.64 18.93
N ILE A 90 9.16 18.41 18.80
CA ILE A 90 9.98 17.25 18.44
C ILE A 90 10.47 17.38 17.00
N VAL A 91 9.62 17.78 16.07
CA VAL A 91 9.98 17.97 14.67
C VAL A 91 11.01 19.09 14.50
N ASP A 92 10.83 20.21 15.20
CA ASP A 92 11.81 21.30 15.19
C ASP A 92 13.15 20.87 15.77
N PHE A 93 13.14 20.10 16.86
CA PHE A 93 14.36 19.54 17.42
C PHE A 93 15.07 18.59 16.44
N ILE A 94 14.32 17.71 15.77
CA ILE A 94 14.88 16.82 14.76
C ILE A 94 15.45 17.63 13.59
N GLY A 95 14.70 18.61 13.10
CA GLY A 95 15.10 19.47 11.98
C GLY A 95 16.31 20.37 12.29
N SER A 96 16.55 20.71 13.56
CA SER A 96 17.72 21.50 13.99
C SER A 96 19.02 20.69 14.03
N GLN A 97 18.95 19.37 13.96
CA GLN A 97 20.12 18.50 14.00
C GLN A 97 20.82 18.45 12.64
N LYS A 98 22.12 18.09 12.66
CA LYS A 98 22.91 17.93 11.44
C LYS A 98 22.36 16.75 10.63
N ALA A 99 21.93 17.04 9.41
CA ALA A 99 21.46 16.06 8.45
C ALA A 99 22.46 15.84 7.30
N TYR A 100 22.16 14.90 6.42
CA TYR A 100 22.86 14.75 5.14
C TYR A 100 22.54 15.95 4.24
N ALA A 101 23.47 16.29 3.32
CA ALA A 101 23.26 17.39 2.36
C ALA A 101 22.08 17.16 1.42
N THR A 102 21.77 15.90 1.13
CA THR A 102 20.63 15.48 0.29
C THR A 102 19.88 14.33 0.95
N ALA A 103 18.61 14.15 0.58
CA ALA A 103 17.85 12.99 1.00
C ALA A 103 18.53 11.68 0.56
N TYR A 104 18.49 10.66 1.44
CA TYR A 104 18.99 9.33 1.08
C TYR A 104 18.06 8.72 0.02
N LEU A 105 18.61 8.47 -1.16
CA LEU A 105 17.89 7.81 -2.24
C LEU A 105 17.86 6.31 -1.96
N LEU A 106 16.67 5.79 -1.75
CA LEU A 106 16.45 4.35 -1.62
C LEU A 106 16.52 3.70 -3.01
N PRO A 107 17.05 2.46 -3.11
CA PRO A 107 16.96 1.70 -4.34
C PRO A 107 15.50 1.55 -4.77
N GLU A 108 15.23 1.77 -6.05
CA GLU A 108 13.89 1.52 -6.59
C GLU A 108 13.58 0.02 -6.55
N PHE A 109 12.39 -0.31 -6.07
CA PHE A 109 11.91 -1.68 -6.12
C PHE A 109 11.40 -1.98 -7.54
N VAL A 110 12.20 -2.69 -8.31
CA VAL A 110 11.77 -3.28 -9.58
C VAL A 110 11.05 -4.59 -9.21
N GLY A 111 9.71 -4.55 -9.13
CA GLY A 111 8.91 -5.74 -8.84
C GLY A 111 9.06 -6.77 -9.96
N GLU A 112 9.00 -8.06 -9.60
CA GLU A 112 8.95 -9.18 -10.56
C GLU A 112 7.71 -9.08 -11.49
N ASP A 113 6.70 -8.31 -11.10
CA ASP A 113 5.53 -7.95 -11.92
C ASP A 113 5.77 -6.62 -12.65
N GLY A 114 6.72 -6.61 -13.60
CA GLY A 114 6.88 -5.56 -14.60
C GLY A 114 6.63 -4.15 -14.09
N GLY A 115 7.54 -3.62 -13.25
CA GLY A 115 7.52 -2.20 -12.90
C GLY A 115 7.57 -1.38 -14.18
N LEU A 116 6.82 -0.30 -14.19
CA LEU A 116 6.89 0.74 -15.21
C LEU A 116 8.34 1.20 -15.39
N ASN A 117 9.11 0.50 -16.23
CA ASN A 117 10.32 1.05 -16.78
C ASN A 117 9.91 2.19 -17.70
N LEU A 118 10.05 3.42 -17.20
CA LEU A 118 9.90 4.64 -18.01
C LEU A 118 11.02 4.81 -19.05
N GLU A 119 11.98 3.89 -19.09
CA GLU A 119 12.86 3.69 -20.25
C GLU A 119 12.33 2.45 -21.01
N MET A 120 11.24 2.64 -21.74
CA MET A 120 10.84 1.68 -22.74
C MET A 120 11.94 1.63 -23.80
N ASP A 121 12.65 0.52 -23.84
CA ASP A 121 13.40 0.15 -25.01
C ASP A 121 12.38 -0.12 -26.14
N ILE A 122 12.13 0.92 -26.92
CA ILE A 122 11.17 0.94 -28.04
C ILE A 122 11.59 -0.07 -29.12
N SER A 123 12.75 -0.69 -28.97
CA SER A 123 13.32 -1.63 -29.93
C SER A 123 12.67 -3.03 -29.91
N GLU A 124 12.08 -3.47 -28.79
CA GLU A 124 11.36 -4.74 -28.73
C GLU A 124 9.84 -4.52 -28.82
N ARG A 125 9.31 -4.57 -30.02
CA ARG A 125 7.86 -4.56 -30.25
C ARG A 125 7.23 -5.83 -29.70
N ASP A 126 6.11 -5.71 -28.98
CA ASP A 126 5.32 -6.86 -28.56
C ASP A 126 4.93 -7.71 -29.77
N THR A 127 4.94 -9.01 -29.61
CA THR A 127 4.59 -9.99 -30.68
C THR A 127 3.19 -9.73 -31.26
N LEU A 128 2.28 -9.15 -30.50
CA LEU A 128 0.92 -8.80 -30.90
C LEU A 128 0.76 -7.34 -31.38
N PHE A 129 1.88 -6.60 -31.53
CA PHE A 129 1.83 -5.19 -31.96
C PHE A 129 1.05 -4.99 -33.26
N ARG A 130 1.27 -5.84 -34.28
CA ARG A 130 0.60 -5.76 -35.57
C ARG A 130 -0.91 -6.03 -35.45
N GLU A 131 -1.27 -7.07 -34.74
CA GLU A 131 -2.68 -7.42 -34.50
C GLU A 131 -3.39 -6.35 -33.71
N ALA A 132 -2.73 -5.77 -32.72
CA ALA A 132 -3.26 -4.66 -31.93
C ALA A 132 -3.47 -3.40 -32.81
N ALA A 133 -2.54 -3.07 -33.71
CA ALA A 133 -2.66 -2.00 -34.67
C ALA A 133 -3.88 -2.20 -35.59
N GLU A 134 -4.04 -3.40 -36.13
CA GLU A 134 -5.20 -3.73 -36.98
C GLU A 134 -6.53 -3.57 -36.24
N VAL A 135 -6.60 -4.00 -34.98
CA VAL A 135 -7.81 -3.86 -34.15
C VAL A 135 -8.16 -2.39 -33.92
N ILE A 136 -7.18 -1.54 -33.63
CA ILE A 136 -7.38 -0.13 -33.34
C ILE A 136 -7.74 0.65 -34.60
N VAL A 137 -7.02 0.43 -35.69
CA VAL A 137 -7.30 1.08 -36.99
C VAL A 137 -8.71 0.71 -37.49
N ASN A 138 -9.11 -0.55 -37.43
CA ASN A 138 -10.44 -0.97 -37.83
C ASN A 138 -11.55 -0.44 -36.89
N ALA A 139 -11.27 -0.32 -35.61
CA ALA A 139 -12.24 0.19 -34.65
C ALA A 139 -12.27 1.72 -34.57
N GLN A 140 -11.28 2.41 -35.13
CA GLN A 140 -11.09 3.86 -35.02
C GLN A 140 -11.15 4.36 -33.57
N GLN A 141 -10.64 3.55 -32.64
CA GLN A 141 -10.68 3.81 -31.20
C GLN A 141 -9.42 3.28 -30.50
N GLY A 142 -8.59 4.20 -30.01
CA GLY A 142 -7.39 3.90 -29.19
C GLY A 142 -7.76 3.58 -27.75
N SER A 143 -8.12 2.32 -27.45
CA SER A 143 -8.53 1.92 -26.12
C SER A 143 -7.88 0.62 -25.66
N ALA A 144 -7.18 0.66 -24.50
CA ALA A 144 -6.65 -0.53 -23.85
C ALA A 144 -7.74 -1.57 -23.56
N SER A 145 -8.95 -1.14 -23.18
CA SER A 145 -10.09 -2.00 -22.91
C SER A 145 -10.57 -2.75 -24.18
N LEU A 146 -10.43 -2.12 -25.34
CA LEU A 146 -10.75 -2.75 -26.62
C LEU A 146 -9.75 -3.88 -26.92
N LEU A 147 -8.46 -3.64 -26.73
CA LEU A 147 -7.41 -4.63 -26.93
C LEU A 147 -7.53 -5.80 -25.93
N GLN A 148 -7.82 -5.53 -24.68
CA GLN A 148 -8.07 -6.57 -23.69
C GLN A 148 -9.18 -7.53 -24.14
N ARG A 149 -10.29 -6.97 -24.59
CA ARG A 149 -11.47 -7.75 -24.99
C ARG A 149 -11.26 -8.51 -26.32
N LYS A 150 -10.62 -7.87 -27.29
CA LYS A 150 -10.43 -8.46 -28.63
C LYS A 150 -9.29 -9.47 -28.67
N LEU A 151 -8.17 -9.16 -28.01
CA LEU A 151 -6.97 -10.01 -28.03
C LEU A 151 -6.82 -10.87 -26.75
N LYS A 152 -7.81 -10.80 -25.83
CA LYS A 152 -7.83 -11.52 -24.53
C LYS A 152 -6.57 -11.27 -23.69
N LEU A 153 -6.14 -10.03 -23.61
CA LEU A 153 -4.92 -9.60 -22.92
C LEU A 153 -5.20 -9.15 -21.49
N GLY A 154 -4.20 -9.29 -20.62
CA GLY A 154 -4.22 -8.62 -19.32
C GLY A 154 -4.06 -7.10 -19.44
N TYR A 155 -4.53 -6.36 -18.42
CA TYR A 155 -4.54 -4.89 -18.39
C TYR A 155 -3.16 -4.28 -18.71
N ASN A 156 -2.11 -4.75 -18.05
CA ASN A 156 -0.76 -4.21 -18.21
C ASN A 156 -0.18 -4.43 -19.62
N ARG A 157 -0.48 -5.57 -20.25
CA ARG A 157 0.00 -5.84 -21.61
C ARG A 157 -0.76 -5.03 -22.64
N ALA A 158 -2.06 -4.84 -22.45
CA ALA A 158 -2.88 -4.00 -23.32
C ALA A 158 -2.46 -2.51 -23.21
N GLY A 159 -2.12 -2.04 -22.00
CA GLY A 159 -1.56 -0.70 -21.79
C GLY A 159 -0.27 -0.50 -22.58
N ARG A 160 0.73 -1.39 -22.38
CA ARG A 160 2.01 -1.32 -23.12
C ARG A 160 1.85 -1.33 -24.65
N LEU A 161 0.89 -2.09 -25.16
CA LEU A 161 0.59 -2.12 -26.59
C LEU A 161 0.04 -0.77 -27.08
N ILE A 162 -0.83 -0.11 -26.30
CA ILE A 162 -1.30 1.24 -26.61
C ILE A 162 -0.14 2.23 -26.63
N ASP A 163 0.72 2.20 -25.62
CA ASP A 163 1.88 3.09 -25.54
C ASP A 163 2.83 2.90 -26.75
N GLN A 164 3.04 1.64 -27.16
CA GLN A 164 3.83 1.33 -28.36
C GLN A 164 3.15 1.81 -29.65
N LEU A 165 1.83 1.72 -29.75
CA LEU A 165 1.06 2.19 -30.90
C LEU A 165 1.02 3.71 -30.98
N GLU A 166 0.96 4.41 -29.84
CA GLU A 166 1.09 5.86 -29.74
C GLU A 166 2.48 6.33 -30.18
N ALA A 167 3.53 5.68 -29.67
CA ALA A 167 4.92 5.95 -30.07
C ALA A 167 5.16 5.71 -31.57
N ALA A 168 4.39 4.80 -32.17
CA ALA A 168 4.44 4.53 -33.62
C ALA A 168 3.52 5.46 -34.45
N GLY A 169 2.80 6.38 -33.82
CA GLY A 169 1.90 7.32 -34.50
C GLY A 169 0.63 6.68 -35.08
N ILE A 170 0.18 5.55 -34.51
CA ILE A 170 -1.01 4.83 -34.97
C ILE A 170 -2.25 5.25 -34.15
N VAL A 171 -2.03 5.72 -32.93
CA VAL A 171 -3.06 6.23 -31.98
C VAL A 171 -2.77 7.69 -31.67
#